data_425b0eb81b8a580121e7a5598d97fcaf
#
_entry.id   425b0eb81b8a580121e7a5598d97fcaf
#
_cell.length_a   1.000
_cell.length_b   1.000
_cell.length_c   1.000
_cell.angle_alpha   90.00
_cell.angle_beta   90.00
_cell.angle_gamma   90.00
#
_symmetry.space_group_name_H-M   'P 1'
#
loop_
_entity.id
_entity.type
_entity.pdbx_description
1 polymer ?
#
loop_
_entity_poly.entity_id
_entity_poly.type
_entity_poly.pdbx_seq_one_letter_code
_entity_poly.pdbx_strand_id
1 'polypeptide(L)'
;MTKEGGFRGEEAVTAALIEVTEDKAAICYVTMGHGELGVEDALPERGMSLLSRQLRNRNFEVRQLNLATVAEVPRDAAMVLIAGPATPFSASENERLKNYLYERNGRVLALLDPGRDHGLEPTLADWAIFSPDAELQEPDPARRTTDGDIALIRLEEKEHPLTKVLKEQNLPLIASRIRPARFDEGSAPDSTLGVWQLVFSSDAAWGETDLVRRPVKFDLDRDQAGPVCLAAAAERATGIRKGVGGAGGRLVVIGTSQIAANQRLNRGGNRAFVTQCAAWLTDRDRAISLPARAEGQYQLNATASDFWALALRFSLIPLAILAVGLAVSVWRRRS
;
A
#
# COMPACT_ATOMS: atom_id res chain seq x y z
N MET A 1 -10.55 15.06 -22.31
CA MET A 1 -10.34 15.99 -21.18
C MET A 1 -11.29 15.61 -20.08
N THR A 2 -10.92 14.68 -19.23
CA THR A 2 -11.69 14.25 -18.06
C THR A 2 -11.28 15.11 -16.87
N LYS A 3 -12.21 15.87 -16.31
CA LYS A 3 -12.02 16.65 -15.08
C LYS A 3 -11.93 15.67 -13.90
N GLU A 4 -10.71 15.35 -13.47
CA GLU A 4 -10.46 14.85 -12.12
C GLU A 4 -10.56 16.02 -11.14
N GLY A 5 -11.75 16.24 -10.60
CA GLY A 5 -12.04 17.30 -9.64
C GLY A 5 -12.92 16.80 -8.51
N GLY A 6 -12.48 15.76 -7.78
CA GLY A 6 -13.03 15.43 -6.46
C GLY A 6 -12.68 16.56 -5.47
N PHE A 7 -13.63 16.89 -4.58
CA PHE A 7 -13.45 17.90 -3.54
C PHE A 7 -12.30 17.47 -2.60
N ARG A 8 -11.15 18.14 -2.70
CA ARG A 8 -9.93 17.86 -1.92
C ARG A 8 -9.85 18.67 -0.62
N GLY A 9 -10.96 19.22 -0.15
CA GLY A 9 -10.99 20.08 1.03
C GLY A 9 -10.54 19.36 2.30
N GLU A 10 -10.93 18.12 2.49
CA GLU A 10 -10.52 17.32 3.67
C GLU A 10 -9.01 17.01 3.67
N GLU A 11 -8.44 16.67 2.51
CA GLU A 11 -6.99 16.47 2.38
C GLU A 11 -6.21 17.76 2.65
N ALA A 12 -6.67 18.90 2.14
CA ALA A 12 -6.02 20.19 2.33
C ALA A 12 -6.09 20.66 3.80
N VAL A 13 -7.25 20.50 4.45
CA VAL A 13 -7.42 20.84 5.88
C VAL A 13 -6.57 19.93 6.76
N THR A 14 -6.55 18.62 6.49
CA THR A 14 -5.73 17.66 7.25
C THR A 14 -4.25 17.96 7.08
N ALA A 15 -3.79 18.25 5.85
CA ALA A 15 -2.40 18.63 5.60
C ALA A 15 -2.02 19.92 6.36
N ALA A 16 -2.88 20.95 6.33
CA ALA A 16 -2.65 22.19 7.05
C ALA A 16 -2.61 22.00 8.58
N LEU A 17 -3.48 21.12 9.13
CA LEU A 17 -3.47 20.80 10.56
C LEU A 17 -2.19 20.07 10.97
N ILE A 18 -1.69 19.12 10.16
CA ILE A 18 -0.43 18.42 10.40
C ILE A 18 0.74 19.41 10.34
N GLU A 19 0.77 20.29 9.33
CA GLU A 19 1.82 21.29 9.16
C GLU A 19 1.90 22.26 10.35
N VAL A 20 0.76 22.66 10.91
CA VAL A 20 0.70 23.57 12.07
C VAL A 20 1.05 22.86 13.40
N THR A 21 0.81 21.56 13.51
CA THR A 21 1.06 20.78 14.75
C THR A 21 2.46 20.16 14.79
N GLU A 22 3.16 20.06 13.68
CA GLU A 22 4.50 19.48 13.59
C GLU A 22 5.53 20.56 13.18
N ASP A 23 6.46 20.90 14.07
CA ASP A 23 7.47 21.95 13.85
C ASP A 23 8.44 21.67 12.69
N LYS A 24 8.61 20.41 12.26
CA LYS A 24 9.51 20.04 11.14
C LYS A 24 8.96 18.88 10.32
N ALA A 25 9.09 18.97 9.00
CA ALA A 25 8.83 17.87 8.10
C ALA A 25 9.76 16.68 8.41
N ALA A 26 9.21 15.45 8.41
CA ALA A 26 10.03 14.25 8.51
C ALA A 26 10.68 13.94 7.16
N ILE A 27 11.96 13.62 7.17
CA ILE A 27 12.68 13.34 5.93
C ILE A 27 12.58 11.86 5.59
N CYS A 28 11.92 11.57 4.47
CA CYS A 28 11.87 10.25 3.86
C CYS A 28 12.94 10.15 2.78
N TYR A 29 13.97 9.33 3.01
CA TYR A 29 14.97 9.03 2.00
C TYR A 29 14.53 7.83 1.16
N VAL A 30 14.46 8.01 -0.16
CA VAL A 30 14.16 6.95 -1.12
C VAL A 30 15.46 6.51 -1.76
N THR A 31 15.76 5.22 -1.69
CA THR A 31 16.97 4.67 -2.30
C THR A 31 16.95 4.82 -3.82
N MET A 32 18.14 4.97 -4.39
CA MET A 32 18.38 5.03 -5.82
C MET A 32 19.72 4.39 -6.16
N GLY A 33 19.85 3.92 -7.38
CA GLY A 33 21.09 3.30 -7.89
C GLY A 33 20.94 1.82 -8.22
N HIS A 34 19.85 1.17 -7.75
CA HIS A 34 19.58 -0.25 -7.98
C HIS A 34 18.39 -0.51 -8.91
N GLY A 35 17.92 0.53 -9.64
CA GLY A 35 16.80 0.42 -10.58
C GLY A 35 15.43 0.47 -9.91
N GLU A 36 15.34 1.12 -8.75
CA GLU A 36 14.13 1.38 -8.00
C GLU A 36 13.13 2.26 -8.76
N LEU A 37 11.89 2.34 -8.28
CA LEU A 37 10.87 3.24 -8.81
C LEU A 37 11.33 4.70 -8.73
N GLY A 38 11.15 5.44 -9.82
CA GLY A 38 11.54 6.86 -9.89
C GLY A 38 10.64 7.76 -9.06
N VAL A 39 11.22 8.49 -8.10
CA VAL A 39 10.49 9.39 -7.16
C VAL A 39 9.70 10.48 -7.88
N GLU A 40 10.30 11.08 -8.91
CA GLU A 40 9.68 12.14 -9.71
C GLU A 40 9.18 11.63 -11.08
N ASP A 41 9.35 10.34 -11.35
CA ASP A 41 8.93 9.74 -12.61
C ASP A 41 7.39 9.62 -12.65
N ALA A 42 6.79 10.15 -13.73
CA ALA A 42 5.35 10.11 -13.95
C ALA A 42 4.89 8.86 -14.73
N LEU A 43 5.82 8.01 -15.18
CA LEU A 43 5.46 6.78 -15.91
C LEU A 43 4.61 5.86 -15.05
N PRO A 44 3.59 5.19 -15.63
CA PRO A 44 2.63 4.38 -14.87
C PRO A 44 3.27 3.27 -14.02
N GLU A 45 4.20 2.51 -14.61
CA GLU A 45 4.75 1.30 -14.01
C GLU A 45 6.08 1.51 -13.28
N ARG A 46 6.86 2.52 -13.67
CA ARG A 46 8.21 2.77 -13.18
C ARG A 46 8.31 3.97 -12.27
N GLY A 47 7.28 4.82 -12.27
CA GLY A 47 7.24 6.04 -11.48
C GLY A 47 6.46 5.87 -10.19
N MET A 48 6.86 6.62 -9.16
CA MET A 48 6.16 6.75 -7.89
C MET A 48 5.89 8.21 -7.52
N SER A 49 5.80 9.11 -8.50
CA SER A 49 5.57 10.54 -8.27
C SER A 49 4.24 10.83 -7.55
N LEU A 50 3.22 9.97 -7.73
CA LEU A 50 1.97 10.08 -6.97
C LEU A 50 2.18 9.77 -5.49
N LEU A 51 2.95 8.72 -5.14
CA LEU A 51 3.27 8.42 -3.74
C LEU A 51 4.15 9.52 -3.14
N SER A 52 5.15 9.99 -3.86
CA SER A 52 6.00 11.11 -3.44
C SER A 52 5.15 12.34 -3.08
N ARG A 53 4.16 12.67 -3.90
CA ARG A 53 3.20 13.75 -3.62
C ARG A 53 2.35 13.47 -2.38
N GLN A 54 1.86 12.23 -2.21
CA GLN A 54 1.08 11.86 -1.03
C GLN A 54 1.90 11.96 0.27
N LEU A 55 3.18 11.58 0.23
CA LEU A 55 4.08 11.74 1.37
C LEU A 55 4.31 13.23 1.69
N ARG A 56 4.54 14.06 0.68
CA ARG A 56 4.67 15.53 0.87
C ARG A 56 3.41 16.15 1.46
N ASN A 57 2.21 15.74 1.02
CA ASN A 57 0.93 16.18 1.59
C ASN A 57 0.74 15.76 3.06
N ARG A 58 1.55 14.81 3.55
CA ARG A 58 1.56 14.35 4.94
C ARG A 58 2.78 14.87 5.71
N ASN A 59 3.30 16.01 5.31
CA ASN A 59 4.44 16.68 5.93
C ASN A 59 5.72 15.82 5.94
N PHE A 60 5.97 15.07 4.86
CA PHE A 60 7.27 14.45 4.60
C PHE A 60 8.04 15.26 3.57
N GLU A 61 9.32 15.46 3.82
CA GLU A 61 10.26 15.86 2.79
C GLU A 61 10.84 14.61 2.14
N VAL A 62 10.64 14.44 0.82
CA VAL A 62 11.13 13.26 0.07
C VAL A 62 12.44 13.61 -0.61
N ARG A 63 13.51 12.89 -0.24
CA ARG A 63 14.85 13.02 -0.80
C ARG A 63 15.35 11.70 -1.37
N GLN A 64 16.21 11.75 -2.36
CA GLN A 64 16.86 10.57 -2.91
C GLN A 64 18.16 10.25 -2.12
N LEU A 65 18.47 8.96 -1.99
CA LEU A 65 19.65 8.45 -1.29
C LEU A 65 20.33 7.36 -2.11
N ASN A 66 21.54 7.63 -2.54
CA ASN A 66 22.39 6.58 -3.11
C ASN A 66 23.32 6.04 -2.01
N LEU A 67 23.00 4.83 -1.52
CA LEU A 67 23.75 4.20 -0.43
C LEU A 67 25.19 3.87 -0.83
N ALA A 68 25.50 3.65 -2.11
CA ALA A 68 26.86 3.38 -2.55
C ALA A 68 27.80 4.58 -2.37
N THR A 69 27.27 5.80 -2.39
CA THR A 69 28.06 7.04 -2.37
C THR A 69 28.20 7.70 -1.02
N VAL A 70 27.45 7.24 0.00
CA VAL A 70 27.48 7.81 1.36
C VAL A 70 28.18 6.89 2.33
N ALA A 71 28.77 7.43 3.38
CA ALA A 71 29.39 6.62 4.43
C ALA A 71 28.35 5.98 5.36
N GLU A 72 27.26 6.69 5.64
CA GLU A 72 26.14 6.25 6.49
C GLU A 72 24.82 6.83 5.98
N VAL A 73 23.69 6.26 6.40
CA VAL A 73 22.37 6.89 6.19
C VAL A 73 22.36 8.27 6.86
N PRO A 74 21.85 9.33 6.22
CA PRO A 74 21.85 10.67 6.79
C PRO A 74 21.20 10.72 8.18
N ARG A 75 21.75 11.57 9.08
CA ARG A 75 21.29 11.62 10.48
C ARG A 75 19.89 12.19 10.65
N ASP A 76 19.45 12.96 9.69
CA ASP A 76 18.11 13.55 9.63
C ASP A 76 17.06 12.63 8.99
N ALA A 77 17.44 11.39 8.63
CA ALA A 77 16.51 10.42 8.07
C ALA A 77 15.48 9.99 9.11
N ALA A 78 14.22 10.35 8.90
CA ALA A 78 13.11 9.84 9.66
C ALA A 78 12.74 8.42 9.21
N MET A 79 12.87 8.11 7.91
CA MET A 79 12.74 6.77 7.35
C MET A 79 13.50 6.63 6.03
N VAL A 80 13.78 5.37 5.68
CA VAL A 80 14.31 4.97 4.37
C VAL A 80 13.25 4.14 3.64
N LEU A 81 12.96 4.48 2.40
CA LEU A 81 12.07 3.73 1.50
C LEU A 81 12.91 3.08 0.39
N ILE A 82 12.82 1.76 0.27
CA ILE A 82 13.40 0.95 -0.80
C ILE A 82 12.25 0.49 -1.68
N ALA A 83 12.21 0.88 -2.96
CA ALA A 83 11.04 0.67 -3.80
C ALA A 83 11.37 -0.13 -5.07
N GLY A 84 11.39 -1.45 -4.97
CA GLY A 84 11.57 -2.37 -6.09
C GLY A 84 12.96 -2.35 -6.70
N PRO A 85 14.03 -2.62 -5.93
CA PRO A 85 15.37 -2.72 -6.47
C PRO A 85 15.45 -3.83 -7.52
N ALA A 86 16.09 -3.54 -8.64
CA ALA A 86 16.26 -4.46 -9.76
C ALA A 86 17.64 -5.16 -9.75
N THR A 87 18.58 -4.62 -8.99
CA THR A 87 19.92 -5.17 -8.78
C THR A 87 20.24 -5.23 -7.29
N PRO A 88 21.09 -6.17 -6.84
CA PRO A 88 21.33 -6.38 -5.43
C PRO A 88 22.09 -5.24 -4.76
N PHE A 89 21.73 -4.95 -3.52
CA PHE A 89 22.53 -4.13 -2.61
C PHE A 89 23.81 -4.86 -2.23
N SER A 90 24.93 -4.15 -2.27
CA SER A 90 26.22 -4.67 -1.85
C SER A 90 26.29 -4.94 -0.34
N ALA A 91 27.28 -5.72 0.11
CA ALA A 91 27.53 -5.98 1.52
C ALA A 91 27.74 -4.67 2.32
N SER A 92 28.43 -3.68 1.75
CA SER A 92 28.69 -2.41 2.40
C SER A 92 27.43 -1.53 2.54
N GLU A 93 26.51 -1.62 1.59
CA GLU A 93 25.20 -0.93 1.67
C GLU A 93 24.27 -1.59 2.68
N ASN A 94 24.26 -2.93 2.73
CA ASN A 94 23.57 -3.67 3.78
C ASN A 94 24.08 -3.28 5.17
N GLU A 95 25.40 -3.16 5.35
CA GLU A 95 25.98 -2.75 6.64
C GLU A 95 25.50 -1.35 7.05
N ARG A 96 25.40 -0.40 6.13
CA ARG A 96 24.86 0.95 6.39
C ARG A 96 23.39 0.90 6.81
N LEU A 97 22.57 0.05 6.17
CA LEU A 97 21.17 -0.16 6.54
C LEU A 97 21.03 -0.83 7.92
N LYS A 98 21.86 -1.83 8.21
CA LYS A 98 21.90 -2.48 9.52
C LYS A 98 22.29 -1.50 10.62
N ASN A 99 23.35 -0.74 10.45
CA ASN A 99 23.75 0.28 11.41
C ASN A 99 22.66 1.34 11.62
N TYR A 100 21.98 1.76 10.57
CA TYR A 100 20.85 2.67 10.69
C TYR A 100 19.69 2.05 11.51
N LEU A 101 19.31 0.81 11.20
CA LEU A 101 18.23 0.10 11.89
C LEU A 101 18.53 -0.18 13.36
N TYR A 102 19.78 -0.62 13.67
CA TYR A 102 20.17 -1.04 15.02
C TYR A 102 20.63 0.10 15.91
N GLU A 103 21.61 0.85 15.45
CA GLU A 103 22.30 1.83 16.32
C GLU A 103 21.50 3.13 16.45
N ARG A 104 20.66 3.42 15.44
CA ARG A 104 19.94 4.69 15.36
C ARG A 104 18.42 4.54 15.45
N ASN A 105 17.96 3.33 15.81
CA ASN A 105 16.54 3.01 15.82
C ASN A 105 15.87 3.39 14.50
N GLY A 106 16.52 3.09 13.38
CA GLY A 106 16.11 3.47 12.04
C GLY A 106 14.76 2.87 11.63
N ARG A 107 14.17 3.43 10.60
CA ARG A 107 12.86 3.08 10.06
C ARG A 107 12.99 2.74 8.59
N VAL A 108 12.67 1.52 8.20
CA VAL A 108 12.79 1.09 6.80
C VAL A 108 11.47 0.53 6.29
N LEU A 109 11.06 0.99 5.12
CA LEU A 109 10.00 0.39 4.30
C LEU A 109 10.64 -0.22 3.06
N ALA A 110 10.61 -1.55 2.92
CA ALA A 110 11.13 -2.26 1.77
C ALA A 110 9.97 -2.86 0.94
N LEU A 111 9.90 -2.48 -0.31
CA LEU A 111 8.97 -3.00 -1.30
C LEU A 111 9.80 -3.84 -2.30
N LEU A 112 9.58 -5.17 -2.32
CA LEU A 112 10.45 -6.12 -3.01
C LEU A 112 9.68 -6.90 -4.07
N ASP A 113 10.16 -6.90 -5.31
CA ASP A 113 9.49 -7.61 -6.41
C ASP A 113 10.04 -9.04 -6.59
N PRO A 114 9.24 -10.00 -7.08
CA PRO A 114 9.72 -11.34 -7.46
C PRO A 114 10.55 -11.31 -8.74
N GLY A 115 11.38 -12.33 -8.92
CA GLY A 115 12.27 -12.48 -10.07
C GLY A 115 13.42 -11.48 -10.05
N ARG A 116 13.77 -10.98 -8.86
CA ARG A 116 14.87 -10.04 -8.67
C ARG A 116 15.65 -10.36 -7.42
N ASP A 117 16.96 -10.38 -7.58
CA ASP A 117 17.90 -10.43 -6.46
C ASP A 117 18.02 -9.01 -5.89
N HIS A 118 17.58 -8.82 -4.65
CA HIS A 118 17.67 -7.51 -3.99
C HIS A 118 18.87 -7.41 -3.04
N GLY A 119 19.53 -8.54 -2.70
CA GLY A 119 20.68 -8.55 -1.83
C GLY A 119 20.47 -8.07 -0.39
N LEU A 120 19.19 -7.99 0.07
CA LEU A 120 18.84 -7.52 1.43
C LEU A 120 18.65 -8.67 2.44
N GLU A 121 18.84 -9.91 2.02
CA GLU A 121 18.62 -11.10 2.85
C GLU A 121 19.33 -11.02 4.21
N PRO A 122 20.60 -10.56 4.31
CA PRO A 122 21.26 -10.46 5.62
C PRO A 122 20.60 -9.41 6.53
N THR A 123 20.07 -8.34 5.97
CA THR A 123 19.38 -7.29 6.74
C THR A 123 17.99 -7.78 7.19
N LEU A 124 17.27 -8.48 6.30
CA LEU A 124 15.94 -9.01 6.62
C LEU A 124 16.00 -10.14 7.65
N ALA A 125 16.99 -11.04 7.54
CA ALA A 125 17.19 -12.16 8.47
C ALA A 125 17.43 -11.69 9.90
N ASP A 126 18.17 -10.60 10.11
CA ASP A 126 18.37 -9.98 11.42
C ASP A 126 17.06 -9.49 12.08
N TRP A 127 16.01 -9.32 11.27
CA TRP A 127 14.67 -8.93 11.68
C TRP A 127 13.67 -10.09 11.62
N ALA A 128 14.16 -11.33 11.46
CA ALA A 128 13.39 -12.54 11.30
C ALA A 128 12.31 -12.45 10.20
N ILE A 129 12.58 -11.68 9.14
CA ILE A 129 11.74 -11.58 7.95
C ILE A 129 12.47 -12.25 6.79
N PHE A 130 11.78 -13.16 6.11
CA PHE A 130 12.27 -13.88 4.95
C PHE A 130 11.43 -13.51 3.73
N SER A 131 12.12 -13.18 2.64
CA SER A 131 11.49 -12.86 1.36
C SER A 131 12.12 -13.71 0.24
N PRO A 132 11.72 -14.98 0.12
CA PRO A 132 12.26 -15.88 -0.90
C PRO A 132 11.85 -15.41 -2.30
N ASP A 133 12.66 -15.73 -3.31
CA ASP A 133 12.34 -15.42 -4.69
C ASP A 133 11.29 -16.39 -5.24
N ALA A 134 10.05 -16.03 -5.04
CA ALA A 134 8.89 -16.74 -5.53
C ALA A 134 7.81 -15.73 -5.94
N GLU A 135 6.92 -16.10 -6.86
CA GLU A 135 5.82 -15.24 -7.30
C GLU A 135 4.47 -15.87 -6.94
N LEU A 136 3.63 -15.09 -6.28
CA LEU A 136 2.29 -15.52 -5.88
C LEU A 136 1.45 -15.89 -7.10
N GLN A 137 0.91 -17.10 -7.08
CA GLN A 137 -0.09 -17.59 -8.01
C GLN A 137 -1.43 -17.72 -7.29
N GLU A 138 -2.45 -17.00 -7.77
CA GLU A 138 -3.81 -17.06 -7.26
C GLU A 138 -4.70 -17.75 -8.29
N PRO A 139 -5.19 -18.97 -8.04
CA PRO A 139 -5.99 -19.73 -9.00
C PRO A 139 -7.45 -19.26 -9.05
N ASP A 140 -7.95 -18.61 -7.99
CA ASP A 140 -9.34 -18.18 -7.91
C ASP A 140 -9.60 -16.94 -8.78
N PRO A 141 -10.40 -17.06 -9.86
CA PRO A 141 -10.72 -15.91 -10.72
C PRO A 141 -11.47 -14.80 -9.98
N ALA A 142 -12.22 -15.11 -8.91
CA ALA A 142 -12.94 -14.10 -8.13
C ALA A 142 -12.01 -13.17 -7.34
N ARG A 143 -10.75 -13.58 -7.17
CA ARG A 143 -9.70 -12.79 -6.53
C ARG A 143 -8.80 -12.06 -7.52
N ARG A 144 -9.12 -12.12 -8.80
CA ARG A 144 -8.41 -11.40 -9.85
C ARG A 144 -9.25 -10.24 -10.39
N THR A 145 -8.59 -9.14 -10.65
CA THR A 145 -9.20 -8.01 -11.35
C THR A 145 -9.26 -8.30 -12.87
N THR A 146 -10.02 -7.52 -13.60
CA THR A 146 -10.09 -7.61 -15.07
C THR A 146 -8.74 -7.46 -15.77
N ASP A 147 -7.81 -6.72 -15.14
CA ASP A 147 -6.45 -6.52 -15.66
C ASP A 147 -5.47 -7.62 -15.21
N GLY A 148 -5.97 -8.65 -14.49
CA GLY A 148 -5.18 -9.77 -14.01
C GLY A 148 -4.42 -9.54 -12.71
N ASP A 149 -4.55 -8.37 -12.08
CA ASP A 149 -4.01 -8.11 -10.75
C ASP A 149 -4.74 -8.96 -9.69
N ILE A 150 -4.05 -9.26 -8.60
CA ILE A 150 -4.60 -10.04 -7.48
C ILE A 150 -5.16 -9.07 -6.44
N ALA A 151 -6.38 -9.35 -5.97
CA ALA A 151 -7.02 -8.64 -4.88
C ALA A 151 -6.81 -9.40 -3.56
N LEU A 152 -6.00 -8.84 -2.66
CA LEU A 152 -5.64 -9.40 -1.37
C LEU A 152 -6.57 -8.84 -0.29
N ILE A 153 -7.43 -9.69 0.25
CA ILE A 153 -8.45 -9.31 1.23
C ILE A 153 -8.15 -9.90 2.61
N ARG A 154 -7.36 -10.98 2.67
CA ARG A 154 -7.08 -11.68 3.92
C ARG A 154 -6.01 -10.92 4.70
N LEU A 155 -6.40 -10.43 5.86
CA LEU A 155 -5.54 -9.72 6.79
C LEU A 155 -5.37 -10.57 8.06
N GLU A 156 -4.25 -10.37 8.76
CA GLU A 156 -4.01 -10.98 10.07
C GLU A 156 -5.19 -10.72 11.03
N GLU A 157 -5.58 -11.73 11.80
CA GLU A 157 -6.69 -11.59 12.76
C GLU A 157 -6.33 -10.63 13.89
N LYS A 158 -5.09 -10.70 14.38
CA LYS A 158 -4.59 -9.80 15.40
C LYS A 158 -4.52 -8.37 14.85
N GLU A 159 -5.10 -7.45 15.59
CA GLU A 159 -5.12 -6.04 15.18
C GLU A 159 -3.71 -5.45 15.14
N HIS A 160 -3.40 -4.82 14.01
CA HIS A 160 -2.18 -4.03 13.84
C HIS A 160 -2.53 -2.67 13.22
N PRO A 161 -1.87 -1.57 13.64
CA PRO A 161 -2.15 -0.23 13.10
C PRO A 161 -2.09 -0.16 11.57
N LEU A 162 -1.19 -0.93 10.95
CA LEU A 162 -1.01 -0.95 9.50
C LEU A 162 -2.22 -1.50 8.74
N THR A 163 -2.95 -2.44 9.30
CA THR A 163 -4.09 -3.10 8.64
C THR A 163 -5.45 -2.53 9.05
N LYS A 164 -5.47 -1.65 10.05
CA LYS A 164 -6.71 -1.10 10.63
C LYS A 164 -7.61 -0.48 9.57
N VAL A 165 -7.11 0.44 8.75
CA VAL A 165 -7.89 1.12 7.71
C VAL A 165 -8.41 0.14 6.66
N LEU A 166 -7.60 -0.87 6.28
CA LEU A 166 -8.02 -1.90 5.33
C LEU A 166 -9.17 -2.74 5.88
N LYS A 167 -9.10 -3.12 7.17
CA LYS A 167 -10.18 -3.87 7.86
C LYS A 167 -11.46 -3.04 7.98
N GLU A 168 -11.37 -1.82 8.50
CA GLU A 168 -12.53 -0.94 8.75
C GLU A 168 -13.28 -0.59 7.47
N GLN A 169 -12.58 -0.40 6.36
CA GLN A 169 -13.18 -0.01 5.08
C GLN A 169 -13.32 -1.18 4.09
N ASN A 170 -12.96 -2.40 4.52
CA ASN A 170 -12.98 -3.63 3.69
C ASN A 170 -12.26 -3.42 2.34
N LEU A 171 -11.09 -2.81 2.36
CA LEU A 171 -10.32 -2.49 1.17
C LEU A 171 -9.31 -3.59 0.85
N PRO A 172 -9.35 -4.19 -0.35
CA PRO A 172 -8.31 -5.10 -0.81
C PRO A 172 -7.04 -4.34 -1.18
N LEU A 173 -5.87 -4.96 -0.98
CA LEU A 173 -4.67 -4.56 -1.71
C LEU A 173 -4.70 -5.16 -3.10
N ILE A 174 -4.37 -4.36 -4.11
CA ILE A 174 -4.42 -4.76 -5.51
C ILE A 174 -3.03 -4.65 -6.13
N ALA A 175 -2.47 -5.79 -6.48
CA ALA A 175 -1.13 -5.85 -7.05
C ALA A 175 -0.95 -7.02 -8.01
N SER A 176 0.05 -6.92 -8.87
CA SER A 176 0.61 -8.02 -9.64
C SER A 176 2.05 -8.28 -9.20
N ARG A 177 2.58 -9.45 -9.58
CA ARG A 177 3.96 -9.81 -9.27
C ARG A 177 4.28 -9.62 -7.79
N ILE A 178 3.75 -10.52 -6.98
CA ILE A 178 3.82 -10.43 -5.53
C ILE A 178 4.76 -11.51 -5.02
N ARG A 179 5.72 -11.12 -4.19
CA ARG A 179 6.72 -11.97 -3.55
C ARG A 179 6.28 -12.30 -2.12
N PRO A 180 6.58 -13.48 -1.57
CA PRO A 180 6.37 -13.74 -0.16
C PRO A 180 7.21 -12.80 0.73
N ALA A 181 6.62 -12.38 1.85
CA ALA A 181 7.33 -11.71 2.93
C ALA A 181 6.83 -12.32 4.24
N ARG A 182 7.54 -13.31 4.76
CA ARG A 182 7.09 -14.14 5.89
C ARG A 182 7.99 -14.00 7.11
N PHE A 183 7.44 -14.32 8.25
CA PHE A 183 8.15 -14.51 9.49
C PHE A 183 8.40 -16.00 9.77
N ASP A 184 9.53 -16.31 10.37
CA ASP A 184 9.84 -17.64 10.90
C ASP A 184 10.06 -17.52 12.42
N GLU A 185 9.11 -18.01 13.19
CA GLU A 185 9.13 -17.92 14.65
C GLU A 185 10.35 -18.58 15.29
N GLY A 186 10.89 -19.62 14.63
CA GLY A 186 12.13 -20.29 15.05
C GLY A 186 13.40 -19.48 14.86
N SER A 187 13.33 -18.42 14.06
CA SER A 187 14.47 -17.59 13.68
C SER A 187 14.52 -16.26 14.42
N ALA A 188 13.61 -15.97 15.36
CA ALA A 188 13.62 -14.72 16.12
C ALA A 188 14.91 -14.58 16.92
N PRO A 189 15.75 -13.58 16.63
CA PRO A 189 17.10 -13.48 17.20
C PRO A 189 17.09 -13.18 18.69
N ASP A 190 16.05 -12.53 19.23
CA ASP A 190 15.93 -12.23 20.65
C ASP A 190 14.48 -11.89 21.06
N SER A 191 14.25 -11.83 22.38
CA SER A 191 12.94 -11.52 22.98
C SER A 191 12.49 -10.07 22.84
N THR A 192 13.32 -9.19 22.30
CA THR A 192 12.99 -7.77 22.10
C THR A 192 12.35 -7.50 20.76
N LEU A 193 12.44 -8.46 19.82
CA LEU A 193 11.90 -8.36 18.48
C LEU A 193 10.43 -8.83 18.44
N GLY A 194 9.52 -7.91 18.11
CA GLY A 194 8.15 -8.21 17.74
C GLY A 194 8.03 -8.27 16.23
N VAL A 195 7.38 -9.33 15.70
CA VAL A 195 7.12 -9.46 14.26
C VAL A 195 5.65 -9.78 14.04
N TRP A 196 5.07 -9.17 13.02
CA TRP A 196 3.68 -9.36 12.62
C TRP A 196 3.61 -9.67 11.12
N GLN A 197 2.87 -10.70 10.79
CA GLN A 197 2.47 -10.99 9.42
C GLN A 197 1.15 -10.25 9.16
N LEU A 198 1.05 -9.47 8.10
CA LEU A 198 -0.02 -8.49 7.96
C LEU A 198 -1.07 -8.86 6.91
N VAL A 199 -0.63 -9.36 5.76
CA VAL A 199 -1.47 -9.59 4.58
C VAL A 199 -1.17 -10.96 4.00
N PHE A 200 -2.22 -11.68 3.67
CA PHE A 200 -2.11 -13.05 3.17
C PHE A 200 -2.88 -13.23 1.85
N SER A 201 -2.45 -14.23 1.11
CA SER A 201 -3.19 -14.78 -0.04
C SER A 201 -4.38 -15.64 0.42
N SER A 202 -5.08 -16.25 -0.54
CA SER A 202 -6.01 -17.35 -0.28
C SER A 202 -5.27 -18.63 0.14
N ASP A 203 -6.02 -19.58 0.71
CA ASP A 203 -5.50 -20.92 1.03
C ASP A 203 -5.16 -21.73 -0.22
N ALA A 204 -5.82 -21.44 -1.35
CA ALA A 204 -5.60 -22.13 -2.63
C ALA A 204 -4.42 -21.55 -3.43
N ALA A 205 -3.91 -20.37 -3.05
CA ALA A 205 -2.77 -19.73 -3.70
C ALA A 205 -1.45 -20.41 -3.30
N TRP A 206 -0.40 -20.16 -4.05
CA TRP A 206 0.95 -20.63 -3.74
C TRP A 206 2.02 -19.64 -4.20
N GLY A 207 3.20 -19.72 -3.60
CA GLY A 207 4.39 -19.03 -4.07
C GLY A 207 5.15 -19.91 -5.03
N GLU A 208 5.12 -19.59 -6.32
CA GLU A 208 5.80 -20.29 -7.40
C GLU A 208 7.29 -19.92 -7.42
N THR A 209 8.17 -20.89 -7.32
CA THR A 209 9.61 -20.69 -7.32
C THR A 209 10.26 -20.82 -8.70
N ASP A 210 9.63 -21.53 -9.63
CA ASP A 210 10.11 -21.66 -11.01
C ASP A 210 9.43 -20.60 -11.92
N LEU A 211 9.95 -19.39 -11.88
CA LEU A 211 9.37 -18.26 -12.60
C LEU A 211 9.48 -18.37 -14.13
N VAL A 212 10.16 -19.38 -14.64
CA VAL A 212 10.38 -19.61 -16.09
C VAL A 212 9.43 -20.66 -16.66
N ARG A 213 9.09 -21.68 -15.88
CA ARG A 213 8.28 -22.81 -16.31
C ARG A 213 6.88 -22.39 -16.76
N ARG A 214 6.43 -22.96 -17.88
CA ARG A 214 5.05 -22.79 -18.37
C ARG A 214 4.51 -24.15 -18.86
N PRO A 215 3.24 -24.53 -18.60
CA PRO A 215 2.30 -23.80 -17.72
C PRO A 215 2.74 -23.85 -16.27
N VAL A 216 2.38 -22.81 -15.51
CA VAL A 216 2.60 -22.73 -14.06
C VAL A 216 1.74 -23.77 -13.36
N LYS A 217 2.33 -24.59 -12.50
CA LYS A 217 1.63 -25.63 -11.72
C LYS A 217 2.30 -25.78 -10.38
N PHE A 218 1.48 -25.86 -9.33
CA PHE A 218 1.96 -26.09 -7.97
C PHE A 218 2.81 -27.38 -7.87
N ASP A 219 3.96 -27.25 -7.29
CA ASP A 219 4.92 -28.34 -7.00
C ASP A 219 5.16 -28.41 -5.49
N LEU A 220 4.68 -29.48 -4.84
CA LEU A 220 4.73 -29.63 -3.39
C LEU A 220 6.16 -29.62 -2.83
N ASP A 221 7.15 -30.05 -3.61
CA ASP A 221 8.54 -30.19 -3.17
C ASP A 221 9.32 -28.86 -3.29
N ARG A 222 8.81 -27.89 -4.02
CA ARG A 222 9.50 -26.65 -4.37
C ARG A 222 8.76 -25.40 -3.96
N ASP A 223 7.44 -25.41 -4.13
CA ASP A 223 6.62 -24.21 -3.98
C ASP A 223 6.12 -24.03 -2.55
N GLN A 224 5.86 -22.81 -2.19
CA GLN A 224 5.26 -22.48 -0.90
C GLN A 224 3.75 -22.58 -1.00
N ALA A 225 3.14 -23.58 -0.32
CA ALA A 225 1.68 -23.67 -0.23
C ALA A 225 1.08 -22.45 0.51
N GLY A 226 -0.15 -22.08 0.11
CA GLY A 226 -0.91 -21.04 0.78
C GLY A 226 -1.45 -21.42 2.16
N PRO A 227 -1.85 -20.42 2.97
CA PRO A 227 -1.82 -19.00 2.66
C PRO A 227 -0.40 -18.42 2.71
N VAL A 228 -0.03 -17.66 1.69
CA VAL A 228 1.27 -17.02 1.59
C VAL A 228 1.22 -15.64 2.23
N CYS A 229 2.10 -15.36 3.18
CA CYS A 229 2.26 -14.00 3.74
C CYS A 229 2.99 -13.09 2.75
N LEU A 230 2.47 -11.90 2.53
CA LEU A 230 2.89 -10.96 1.50
C LEU A 230 3.37 -9.62 2.05
N ALA A 231 3.10 -9.36 3.33
CA ALA A 231 3.59 -8.19 4.03
C ALA A 231 3.83 -8.51 5.50
N ALA A 232 5.00 -8.13 5.99
CA ALA A 232 5.39 -8.30 7.38
C ALA A 232 5.93 -6.99 7.96
N ALA A 233 5.72 -6.78 9.25
CA ALA A 233 6.29 -5.68 10.02
C ALA A 233 7.08 -6.23 11.19
N ALA A 234 8.17 -5.56 11.53
CA ALA A 234 8.96 -5.88 12.70
C ALA A 234 9.32 -4.60 13.47
N GLU A 235 9.32 -4.70 14.79
CA GLU A 235 9.73 -3.63 15.71
C GLU A 235 10.62 -4.22 16.79
N ARG A 236 11.72 -3.54 17.08
CA ARG A 236 12.61 -3.89 18.18
C ARG A 236 12.33 -2.98 19.36
N ALA A 237 12.09 -3.55 20.53
CA ALA A 237 11.93 -2.77 21.75
C ALA A 237 13.28 -2.24 22.24
N THR A 238 13.35 -0.96 22.58
CA THR A 238 14.51 -0.38 23.26
C THR A 238 14.30 -0.48 24.77
N GLY A 239 15.15 -1.26 25.45
CA GLY A 239 15.16 -1.37 26.92
C GLY A 239 14.72 -2.73 27.47
N ILE A 240 15.20 -3.04 28.70
CA ILE A 240 15.10 -4.34 29.38
C ILE A 240 13.67 -4.63 29.90
N ARG A 241 12.74 -3.67 29.86
CA ARG A 241 11.38 -3.84 30.37
C ARG A 241 10.34 -3.57 29.29
N LYS A 242 9.52 -4.57 28.96
CA LYS A 242 8.30 -4.38 28.16
C LYS A 242 7.46 -3.25 28.79
N GLY A 243 7.25 -2.18 28.07
CA GLY A 243 6.35 -1.08 28.44
C GLY A 243 7.01 0.20 28.97
N VAL A 244 8.34 0.28 29.09
CA VAL A 244 9.06 1.47 29.59
C VAL A 244 10.18 1.94 28.63
N GLY A 245 10.33 1.29 27.45
CA GLY A 245 11.32 1.69 26.44
C GLY A 245 10.69 2.54 25.34
N GLY A 246 11.47 3.45 24.75
CA GLY A 246 11.09 4.13 23.50
C GLY A 246 10.96 3.13 22.36
N ALA A 247 10.28 3.50 21.29
CA ALA A 247 10.22 2.69 20.08
C ALA A 247 11.63 2.51 19.49
N GLY A 248 12.04 1.27 19.32
CA GLY A 248 13.31 0.91 18.68
C GLY A 248 13.24 1.02 17.16
N GLY A 249 14.16 0.40 16.44
CA GLY A 249 14.11 0.31 14.99
C GLY A 249 12.83 -0.40 14.51
N ARG A 250 12.34 -0.03 13.33
CA ARG A 250 11.18 -0.67 12.69
C ARG A 250 11.49 -1.00 11.24
N LEU A 251 10.99 -2.14 10.81
CA LEU A 251 11.09 -2.61 9.43
C LEU A 251 9.71 -3.06 8.95
N VAL A 252 9.31 -2.59 7.78
CA VAL A 252 8.14 -3.13 7.06
C VAL A 252 8.62 -3.67 5.72
N VAL A 253 8.27 -4.89 5.41
CA VAL A 253 8.56 -5.54 4.13
C VAL A 253 7.25 -5.88 3.44
N ILE A 254 7.12 -5.49 2.19
CA ILE A 254 5.97 -5.78 1.33
C ILE A 254 6.49 -6.42 0.07
N GLY A 255 5.95 -7.56 -0.30
CA GLY A 255 6.42 -8.38 -1.42
C GLY A 255 6.10 -7.85 -2.81
N THR A 256 5.89 -6.54 -2.95
CA THR A 256 5.72 -5.90 -4.26
C THR A 256 5.94 -4.39 -4.18
N SER A 257 6.62 -3.83 -5.16
CA SER A 257 6.72 -2.38 -5.34
C SER A 257 5.52 -1.80 -6.12
N GLN A 258 4.74 -2.65 -6.75
CA GLN A 258 3.64 -2.24 -7.64
C GLN A 258 2.54 -1.46 -6.93
N ILE A 259 2.33 -1.68 -5.63
CA ILE A 259 1.36 -0.90 -4.84
C ILE A 259 1.76 0.58 -4.66
N ALA A 260 3.04 0.90 -4.84
CA ALA A 260 3.59 2.25 -4.78
C ALA A 260 3.69 2.91 -6.16
N ALA A 261 3.64 2.12 -7.25
CA ALA A 261 3.73 2.62 -8.61
C ALA A 261 2.50 3.47 -8.98
N ASN A 262 2.71 4.47 -9.83
CA ASN A 262 1.66 5.44 -10.23
C ASN A 262 0.39 4.75 -10.75
N GLN A 263 0.54 3.65 -11.50
CA GLN A 263 -0.58 2.91 -12.09
C GLN A 263 -1.49 2.28 -11.04
N ARG A 264 -0.94 1.84 -9.89
CA ARG A 264 -1.67 1.03 -8.91
C ARG A 264 -1.87 1.71 -7.55
N LEU A 265 -1.20 2.82 -7.29
CA LEU A 265 -1.28 3.49 -5.98
C LEU A 265 -2.71 3.80 -5.56
N ASN A 266 -3.57 4.24 -6.49
CA ASN A 266 -4.95 4.60 -6.20
C ASN A 266 -5.94 3.44 -6.35
N ARG A 267 -5.48 2.19 -6.52
CA ARG A 267 -6.34 1.00 -6.61
C ARG A 267 -6.56 0.39 -5.24
N GLY A 268 -7.82 0.07 -4.93
CA GLY A 268 -8.18 -0.52 -3.64
C GLY A 268 -7.62 0.26 -2.44
N GLY A 269 -7.00 -0.46 -1.50
CA GLY A 269 -6.39 0.08 -0.30
C GLY A 269 -4.92 0.45 -0.42
N ASN A 270 -4.29 0.36 -1.60
CA ASN A 270 -2.84 0.51 -1.75
C ASN A 270 -2.31 1.82 -1.18
N ARG A 271 -2.92 2.95 -1.58
CA ARG A 271 -2.55 4.28 -1.07
C ARG A 271 -2.65 4.35 0.46
N ALA A 272 -3.76 3.89 1.00
CA ALA A 272 -4.00 3.90 2.44
C ALA A 272 -2.95 3.06 3.17
N PHE A 273 -2.65 1.86 2.67
CA PHE A 273 -1.69 0.96 3.28
C PHE A 273 -0.26 1.51 3.27
N VAL A 274 0.25 1.94 2.10
CA VAL A 274 1.64 2.46 1.99
C VAL A 274 1.82 3.74 2.80
N THR A 275 0.83 4.65 2.79
CA THR A 275 0.92 5.87 3.60
C THR A 275 0.79 5.59 5.10
N GLN A 276 0.01 4.56 5.50
CA GLN A 276 -0.06 4.11 6.88
C GLN A 276 1.25 3.46 7.33
N CYS A 277 1.94 2.72 6.44
CA CYS A 277 3.29 2.21 6.74
C CYS A 277 4.26 3.35 7.05
N ALA A 278 4.28 4.41 6.24
CA ALA A 278 5.11 5.58 6.50
C ALA A 278 4.75 6.26 7.83
N ALA A 279 3.47 6.41 8.14
CA ALA A 279 2.99 7.01 9.39
C ALA A 279 3.40 6.17 10.62
N TRP A 280 3.18 4.85 10.58
CA TRP A 280 3.56 3.95 11.66
C TRP A 280 5.09 3.91 11.88
N LEU A 281 5.84 3.84 10.79
CA LEU A 281 7.30 3.86 10.86
C LEU A 281 7.81 5.13 11.55
N THR A 282 7.17 6.27 11.38
CA THR A 282 7.60 7.56 11.92
C THR A 282 6.84 8.02 13.18
N ASP A 283 6.10 7.10 13.84
CA ASP A 283 5.27 7.35 15.03
C ASP A 283 4.17 8.43 14.83
N ARG A 284 3.76 8.65 13.57
CA ARG A 284 2.72 9.61 13.18
C ARG A 284 1.32 8.99 13.03
N ASP A 285 1.20 7.69 13.26
CA ASP A 285 -0.05 6.94 13.19
C ASP A 285 -1.07 7.39 14.24
N ARG A 286 -0.61 7.95 15.35
CA ARG A 286 -1.47 8.47 16.42
C ARG A 286 -2.12 9.81 16.09
N ALA A 287 -1.51 10.61 15.22
CA ALA A 287 -2.00 11.92 14.81
C ALA A 287 -3.08 11.86 13.70
N ILE A 288 -3.18 10.75 12.97
CA ILE A 288 -4.02 10.63 11.77
C ILE A 288 -5.13 9.59 12.02
N SER A 289 -6.01 9.86 12.99
CA SER A 289 -7.23 9.05 13.21
C SER A 289 -8.42 9.48 12.34
N LEU A 290 -8.26 10.39 11.38
CA LEU A 290 -9.32 10.73 10.45
C LEU A 290 -9.20 9.83 9.21
N PRO A 291 -10.11 8.84 9.04
CA PRO A 291 -10.10 8.00 7.86
C PRO A 291 -10.36 8.87 6.63
N ALA A 292 -9.41 8.87 5.69
CA ALA A 292 -9.70 9.36 4.35
C ALA A 292 -10.93 8.59 3.84
N ARG A 293 -12.01 9.30 3.61
CA ARG A 293 -13.24 8.70 3.08
C ARG A 293 -12.88 8.03 1.76
N ALA A 294 -13.06 6.71 1.68
CA ALA A 294 -12.85 6.00 0.43
C ALA A 294 -13.75 6.66 -0.62
N GLU A 295 -13.16 7.25 -1.64
CA GLU A 295 -13.89 7.64 -2.82
C GLU A 295 -14.42 6.35 -3.45
N GLY A 296 -15.64 5.98 -3.07
CA GLY A 296 -16.34 4.90 -3.73
C GLY A 296 -16.45 5.28 -5.20
N GLN A 297 -15.74 4.58 -6.06
CA GLN A 297 -16.07 4.59 -7.47
C GLN A 297 -17.42 3.89 -7.58
N TYR A 298 -18.48 4.67 -7.42
CA TYR A 298 -19.83 4.22 -7.74
C TYR A 298 -19.88 4.05 -9.26
N GLN A 299 -19.57 2.86 -9.73
CA GLN A 299 -19.99 2.47 -11.06
C GLN A 299 -21.51 2.32 -10.98
N LEU A 300 -22.21 3.29 -11.50
CA LEU A 300 -23.64 3.16 -11.77
C LEU A 300 -23.80 2.05 -12.82
N ASN A 301 -23.98 0.82 -12.38
CA ASN A 301 -24.43 -0.28 -13.22
C ASN A 301 -25.93 -0.08 -13.50
N ALA A 302 -26.26 1.07 -14.13
CA ALA A 302 -27.62 1.32 -14.59
C ALA A 302 -27.89 0.46 -15.82
N THR A 303 -28.78 -0.49 -15.67
CA THR A 303 -29.27 -1.26 -16.80
C THR A 303 -30.19 -0.40 -17.66
N ALA A 304 -30.40 -0.78 -18.94
CA ALA A 304 -31.32 -0.07 -19.81
C ALA A 304 -32.75 -0.02 -19.21
N SER A 305 -33.14 -1.02 -18.42
CA SER A 305 -34.43 -1.05 -17.69
C SER A 305 -34.49 0.02 -16.59
N ASP A 306 -33.40 0.29 -15.88
CA ASP A 306 -33.37 1.32 -14.83
C ASP A 306 -33.49 2.71 -15.44
N PHE A 307 -32.84 2.92 -16.60
CA PHE A 307 -32.98 4.17 -17.34
C PHE A 307 -34.40 4.45 -17.79
N TRP A 308 -35.09 3.44 -18.34
CA TRP A 308 -36.48 3.57 -18.77
C TRP A 308 -37.45 3.77 -17.57
N ALA A 309 -37.19 3.10 -16.44
CA ALA A 309 -38.01 3.30 -15.23
C ALA A 309 -37.87 4.72 -14.65
N LEU A 310 -36.64 5.27 -14.68
CA LEU A 310 -36.38 6.65 -14.31
C LEU A 310 -37.05 7.65 -15.27
N ALA A 311 -36.89 7.45 -16.56
CA ALA A 311 -37.45 8.28 -17.61
C ALA A 311 -39.01 8.33 -17.50
N LEU A 312 -39.63 7.16 -17.23
CA LEU A 312 -41.06 7.08 -17.01
C LEU A 312 -41.52 7.89 -15.78
N ARG A 313 -40.80 7.76 -14.67
CA ARG A 313 -41.11 8.51 -13.43
C ARG A 313 -40.97 10.02 -13.61
N PHE A 314 -39.97 10.49 -14.30
CA PHE A 314 -39.75 11.91 -14.56
C PHE A 314 -40.72 12.47 -15.61
N SER A 315 -41.26 11.66 -16.53
CA SER A 315 -42.25 12.09 -17.51
C SER A 315 -43.65 12.27 -16.95
N LEU A 316 -43.97 11.67 -15.81
CA LEU A 316 -45.30 11.80 -15.16
C LEU A 316 -45.62 13.24 -14.73
N ILE A 317 -44.67 14.02 -14.27
CA ILE A 317 -44.86 15.41 -13.83
C ILE A 317 -45.24 16.33 -15.01
N PRO A 318 -44.49 16.38 -16.11
CA PRO A 318 -44.85 17.21 -17.26
C PRO A 318 -46.15 16.74 -17.93
N LEU A 319 -46.45 15.43 -17.95
CA LEU A 319 -47.72 14.91 -18.46
C LEU A 319 -48.91 15.34 -17.60
N ALA A 320 -48.79 15.34 -16.27
CA ALA A 320 -49.83 15.83 -15.37
C ALA A 320 -50.07 17.33 -15.58
N ILE A 321 -49.01 18.13 -15.75
CA ILE A 321 -49.15 19.58 -16.02
C ILE A 321 -49.85 19.80 -17.37
N LEU A 322 -49.49 19.03 -18.39
CA LEU A 322 -50.11 19.13 -19.71
C LEU A 322 -51.57 18.74 -19.69
N ALA A 323 -51.94 17.69 -18.92
CA ALA A 323 -53.33 17.26 -18.73
C ALA A 323 -54.17 18.33 -18.04
N VAL A 324 -53.66 18.95 -16.98
CA VAL A 324 -54.33 20.05 -16.27
C VAL A 324 -54.46 21.26 -17.20
N GLY A 325 -53.44 21.64 -17.96
CA GLY A 325 -53.49 22.72 -18.93
C GLY A 325 -54.55 22.49 -20.04
N LEU A 326 -54.63 21.26 -20.55
CA LEU A 326 -55.68 20.87 -21.51
C LEU A 326 -57.06 20.94 -20.89
N ALA A 327 -57.28 20.42 -19.68
CA ALA A 327 -58.54 20.47 -18.98
C ALA A 327 -59.02 21.90 -18.77
N VAL A 328 -58.13 22.80 -18.32
CA VAL A 328 -58.43 24.22 -18.16
C VAL A 328 -58.76 24.91 -19.50
N SER A 329 -58.02 24.57 -20.56
CA SER A 329 -58.24 25.09 -21.91
C SER A 329 -59.61 24.68 -22.46
N VAL A 330 -59.98 23.42 -22.31
CA VAL A 330 -61.29 22.89 -22.72
C VAL A 330 -62.42 23.52 -21.92
N TRP A 331 -62.25 23.68 -20.60
CA TRP A 331 -63.23 24.33 -19.74
C TRP A 331 -63.46 25.79 -20.14
N ARG A 332 -62.40 26.56 -20.38
CA ARG A 332 -62.51 27.95 -20.87
C ARG A 332 -63.13 28.12 -22.24
N ARG A 333 -63.11 27.11 -23.09
CA ARG A 333 -63.76 27.16 -24.41
C ARG A 333 -65.24 26.79 -24.37
N ARG A 334 -65.74 26.25 -23.25
CA ARG A 334 -67.12 25.85 -23.06
C ARG A 334 -67.90 26.86 -22.19
N SER A 335 -67.23 27.82 -21.58
CA SER A 335 -67.81 29.02 -20.91
C SER A 335 -67.77 30.20 -21.88
#